data_d552d7e6ad6746bc16a923e828df7bcd
#
_entry.id   d552d7e6ad6746bc16a923e828df7bcd
#
_cell.length_a   1.000
_cell.length_b   1.000
_cell.length_c   1.000
_cell.angle_alpha   90.00
_cell.angle_beta   90.00
_cell.angle_gamma   90.00
#
_symmetry.space_group_name_H-M   'P 1'
#
loop_
_entity.id
_entity.type
_entity.pdbx_description
1 polymer ?
#
loop_
_entity_poly.entity_id
_entity_poly.type
_entity_poly.pdbx_seq_one_letter_code
_entity_poly.pdbx_strand_id
1 'polypeptide(L)'
;MDPIQNPLFKEPIGSLFRTKRQQLGLSIDDVARSLKYSAHLVQAIETEQWQSLGAPVFAKSYVNSYIKLLGLNPQVLEEIPSMSQAPTLKSL
;
A
#
# COMPACT_ATOMS: atom_id res chain seq x y z
N MET A 1 22.03 10.42 -14.03
CA MET A 1 20.87 9.55 -14.16
C MET A 1 20.14 9.38 -12.84
N ASP A 2 18.86 9.45 -12.89
CA ASP A 2 18.03 9.29 -11.71
C ASP A 2 18.03 7.81 -11.30
N PRO A 3 18.41 7.47 -10.07
CA PRO A 3 18.40 6.07 -9.63
C PRO A 3 17.01 5.44 -9.74
N ILE A 4 15.97 6.24 -9.65
CA ILE A 4 14.62 5.73 -9.75
C ILE A 4 14.35 5.13 -11.13
N GLN A 5 15.06 5.60 -12.13
CA GLN A 5 14.89 5.10 -13.48
C GLN A 5 15.56 3.75 -13.70
N ASN A 6 16.39 3.33 -12.77
CA ASN A 6 17.11 2.08 -12.91
C ASN A 6 16.23 0.94 -12.41
N PRO A 7 15.90 -0.02 -13.28
CA PRO A 7 15.04 -1.13 -12.87
C PRO A 7 15.62 -1.97 -11.73
N LEU A 8 16.92 -1.90 -11.51
CA LEU A 8 17.54 -2.64 -10.43
C LEU A 8 17.28 -2.00 -9.07
N PHE A 9 16.85 -0.74 -9.07
CA PHE A 9 16.60 -0.02 -7.84
C PHE A 9 15.14 0.39 -7.76
N LYS A 10 14.29 -0.55 -8.09
CA LYS A 10 12.87 -0.31 -8.02
C LYS A 10 12.48 0.09 -6.61
N GLU A 11 11.68 1.14 -6.52
CA GLU A 11 11.27 1.66 -5.22
C GLU A 11 10.32 0.69 -4.54
N PRO A 12 10.45 0.50 -3.22
CA PRO A 12 9.48 -0.34 -2.51
C PRO A 12 8.06 0.20 -2.64
N ILE A 13 7.11 -0.70 -2.67
CA ILE A 13 5.72 -0.32 -2.82
C ILE A 13 5.27 0.63 -1.72
N GLY A 14 5.68 0.37 -0.48
CA GLY A 14 5.30 1.23 0.63
C GLY A 14 5.76 2.66 0.44
N SER A 15 6.91 2.85 -0.22
CA SER A 15 7.43 4.19 -0.48
C SER A 15 6.55 4.96 -1.45
N LEU A 16 5.88 4.27 -2.35
CA LEU A 16 4.97 4.93 -3.28
C LEU A 16 3.82 5.60 -2.52
N PHE A 17 3.29 4.89 -1.54
CA PHE A 17 2.21 5.43 -0.71
C PHE A 17 2.70 6.64 0.06
N ARG A 18 3.86 6.52 0.70
CA ARG A 18 4.39 7.62 1.50
C ARG A 18 4.67 8.84 0.65
N THR A 19 5.34 8.64 -0.47
CA THR A 19 5.71 9.75 -1.34
C THR A 19 4.47 10.46 -1.85
N LYS A 20 3.48 9.71 -2.30
CA LYS A 20 2.26 10.32 -2.82
C LYS A 20 1.51 11.05 -1.71
N ARG A 21 1.46 10.44 -0.53
CA ARG A 21 0.81 11.08 0.61
C ARG A 21 1.46 12.43 0.90
N GLN A 22 2.78 12.45 0.92
CA GLN A 22 3.51 13.68 1.21
C GLN A 22 3.34 14.72 0.11
N GLN A 23 3.28 14.27 -1.13
CA GLN A 23 3.04 15.19 -2.24
C GLN A 23 1.67 15.86 -2.13
N LEU A 24 0.72 15.17 -1.55
CA LEU A 24 -0.61 15.74 -1.37
C LEU A 24 -0.73 16.53 -0.08
N GLY A 25 0.35 16.63 0.69
CA GLY A 25 0.35 17.39 1.92
C GLY A 25 -0.41 16.74 3.06
N LEU A 26 -0.55 15.42 3.01
CA LEU A 26 -1.31 14.70 4.02
C LEU A 26 -0.38 14.07 5.05
N SER A 27 -0.78 14.14 6.32
CA SER A 27 -0.10 13.42 7.36
C SER A 27 -0.70 12.02 7.47
N ILE A 28 0.00 11.15 8.22
CA ILE A 28 -0.54 9.83 8.50
C ILE A 28 -1.88 9.94 9.21
N ASP A 29 -1.99 10.88 10.14
CA ASP A 29 -3.25 11.08 10.85
C ASP A 29 -4.36 11.56 9.92
N ASP A 30 -4.02 12.39 8.95
CA ASP A 30 -5.01 12.84 7.96
C ASP A 30 -5.58 11.64 7.21
N VAL A 31 -4.71 10.76 6.77
CA VAL A 31 -5.12 9.58 6.02
C VAL A 31 -5.96 8.66 6.90
N ALA A 32 -5.48 8.42 8.12
CA ALA A 32 -6.20 7.55 9.04
C ALA A 32 -7.61 8.05 9.28
N ARG A 33 -7.74 9.36 9.45
CA ARG A 33 -9.04 9.97 9.69
C ARG A 33 -9.94 9.86 8.47
N SER A 34 -9.37 10.11 7.30
CA SER A 34 -10.14 10.04 6.06
C SER A 34 -10.66 8.64 5.79
N LEU A 35 -9.83 7.64 6.06
CA LEU A 35 -10.19 6.25 5.78
C LEU A 35 -10.87 5.56 6.97
N LYS A 36 -10.87 6.25 8.12
CA LYS A 36 -11.40 5.67 9.36
C LYS A 36 -10.61 4.45 9.80
N TYR A 37 -9.30 4.53 9.61
CA TYR A 37 -8.36 3.50 10.03
C TYR A 37 -7.50 4.07 11.15
N SER A 38 -6.78 3.20 11.83
CA SER A 38 -5.80 3.67 12.81
C SER A 38 -4.54 4.16 12.11
N ALA A 39 -3.84 5.07 12.76
CA ALA A 39 -2.56 5.53 12.22
C ALA A 39 -1.58 4.37 12.08
N HIS A 40 -1.65 3.42 13.01
CA HIS A 40 -0.79 2.26 12.98
C HIS A 40 -0.99 1.46 11.68
N LEU A 41 -2.23 1.34 11.25
CA LEU A 41 -2.55 0.59 10.04
C LEU A 41 -1.99 1.30 8.81
N VAL A 42 -2.09 2.62 8.77
CA VAL A 42 -1.53 3.39 7.66
C VAL A 42 -0.01 3.23 7.62
N GLN A 43 0.63 3.30 8.78
CA GLN A 43 2.07 3.12 8.85
C GLN A 43 2.49 1.73 8.41
N ALA A 44 1.71 0.72 8.75
CA ALA A 44 2.02 -0.64 8.35
C ALA A 44 2.04 -0.79 6.85
N ILE A 45 1.12 -0.11 6.16
CA ILE A 45 1.11 -0.14 4.70
C ILE A 45 2.38 0.50 4.15
N GLU A 46 2.77 1.66 4.68
CA GLU A 46 3.93 2.39 4.15
C GLU A 46 5.25 1.69 4.46
N THR A 47 5.28 0.89 5.52
CA THR A 47 6.48 0.15 5.88
C THR A 47 6.41 -1.30 5.44
N GLU A 48 5.39 -1.65 4.68
CA GLU A 48 5.23 -2.97 4.08
C GLU A 48 5.15 -4.08 5.11
N GLN A 49 4.51 -3.78 6.22
CA GLN A 49 4.25 -4.78 7.23
C GLN A 49 2.88 -5.39 6.96
N TRP A 50 2.80 -6.08 5.84
CA TRP A 50 1.53 -6.57 5.34
C TRP A 50 0.84 -7.51 6.32
N GLN A 51 1.64 -8.27 7.06
CA GLN A 51 1.07 -9.22 8.01
C GLN A 51 0.39 -8.53 9.19
N SER A 52 0.77 -7.28 9.44
CA SER A 52 0.15 -6.52 10.53
C SER A 52 -1.25 -6.04 10.19
N LEU A 53 -1.65 -6.20 8.94
CA LEU A 53 -2.96 -5.73 8.49
C LEU A 53 -4.08 -6.72 8.77
N GLY A 54 -3.75 -7.91 9.24
CA GLY A 54 -4.74 -8.92 9.54
C GLY A 54 -4.95 -9.87 8.38
N ALA A 55 -6.13 -10.45 8.29
CA ALA A 55 -6.43 -11.42 7.27
C ALA A 55 -6.28 -10.81 5.86
N PRO A 56 -5.85 -11.60 4.87
CA PRO A 56 -5.62 -11.07 3.53
C PRO A 56 -6.79 -10.31 2.92
N VAL A 57 -7.99 -10.76 3.18
CA VAL A 57 -9.16 -10.09 2.61
C VAL A 57 -9.30 -8.68 3.17
N PHE A 58 -9.02 -8.49 4.45
CA PHE A 58 -9.08 -7.17 5.06
C PHE A 58 -7.90 -6.33 4.63
N ALA A 59 -6.70 -6.94 4.58
CA ALA A 59 -5.51 -6.22 4.16
C ALA A 59 -5.69 -5.66 2.77
N LYS A 60 -6.24 -6.45 1.87
CA LYS A 60 -6.48 -6.03 0.51
C LYS A 60 -7.43 -4.84 0.47
N SER A 61 -8.46 -4.88 1.28
CA SER A 61 -9.44 -3.79 1.34
C SER A 61 -8.80 -2.50 1.86
N TYR A 62 -8.00 -2.61 2.91
CA TYR A 62 -7.33 -1.43 3.47
C TYR A 62 -6.40 -0.78 2.46
N VAL A 63 -5.59 -1.60 1.80
CA VAL A 63 -4.64 -1.07 0.83
C VAL A 63 -5.37 -0.46 -0.34
N ASN A 64 -6.42 -1.11 -0.82
CA ASN A 64 -7.18 -0.61 -1.93
C ASN A 64 -7.80 0.76 -1.62
N SER A 65 -8.30 0.94 -0.41
CA SER A 65 -8.85 2.22 0.01
C SER A 65 -7.79 3.31 0.00
N TYR A 66 -6.58 2.97 0.43
CA TYR A 66 -5.49 3.93 0.45
C TYR A 66 -5.07 4.28 -0.97
N ILE A 67 -5.02 3.30 -1.85
CA ILE A 67 -4.73 3.53 -3.26
C ILE A 67 -5.72 4.54 -3.84
N LYS A 68 -6.98 4.36 -3.57
CA LYS A 68 -8.02 5.25 -4.09
C LYS A 68 -7.90 6.65 -3.53
N LEU A 69 -7.62 6.75 -2.25
CA LEU A 69 -7.47 8.06 -1.61
C LEU A 69 -6.34 8.85 -2.24
N LEU A 70 -5.23 8.19 -2.53
CA LEU A 70 -4.05 8.84 -3.08
C LEU A 70 -4.12 9.00 -4.59
N GLY A 71 -5.06 8.36 -5.24
CA GLY A 71 -5.16 8.43 -6.70
C GLY A 71 -4.08 7.62 -7.40
N LEU A 72 -3.59 6.59 -6.75
CA LEU A 72 -2.59 5.72 -7.35
C LEU A 72 -3.25 4.75 -8.32
N ASN A 73 -2.43 4.19 -9.22
CA ASN A 73 -2.91 3.20 -10.15
C ASN A 73 -3.38 1.96 -9.39
N PRO A 74 -4.60 1.49 -9.64
CA PRO A 74 -5.11 0.31 -8.93
C PRO A 74 -4.24 -0.92 -9.07
N GLN A 75 -3.43 -1.00 -10.12
CA GLN A 75 -2.56 -2.14 -10.31
C GLN A 75 -1.45 -2.22 -9.27
N VAL A 76 -1.24 -1.15 -8.51
CA VAL A 76 -0.28 -1.17 -7.42
C VAL A 76 -0.61 -2.31 -6.45
N LEU A 77 -1.90 -2.57 -6.26
CA LEU A 77 -2.31 -3.63 -5.36
C LEU A 77 -1.76 -4.98 -5.79
N GLU A 78 -1.71 -5.22 -7.08
CA GLU A 78 -1.24 -6.51 -7.61
C GLU A 78 0.27 -6.65 -7.54
N GLU A 79 0.97 -5.56 -7.31
CA GLU A 79 2.42 -5.61 -7.18
C GLU A 79 2.86 -5.96 -5.76
N ILE A 80 1.92 -6.07 -4.84
CA ILE A 80 2.20 -6.47 -3.48
C ILE A 80 2.12 -7.99 -3.42
N PRO A 81 3.24 -8.67 -3.12
CA PRO A 81 3.27 -10.13 -3.23
C PRO A 81 2.17 -10.85 -2.45
N SER A 82 1.89 -10.38 -1.25
CA SER A 82 0.90 -11.07 -0.43
C SER A 82 -0.53 -10.76 -0.86
N MET A 83 -0.71 -9.81 -1.77
CA MET A 83 -2.04 -9.40 -2.22
C MET A 83 -2.34 -9.89 -3.63
N SER A 84 -1.31 -10.08 -4.44
CA SER A 84 -1.48 -10.48 -5.82
C SER A 84 -1.66 -11.97 -5.99
N GLN A 85 -1.28 -12.75 -4.98
CA GLN A 85 -1.40 -14.19 -5.05
C GLN A 85 -2.86 -14.60 -5.00
N ALA A 86 -3.26 -15.40 -5.96
CA ALA A 86 -4.57 -15.99 -5.93
C ALA A 86 -4.60 -16.98 -4.78
N PRO A 87 -5.49 -16.87 -3.98
CA PRO A 87 -5.58 -17.79 -2.85
C PRO A 87 -5.87 -19.21 -3.31
N THR A 88 -5.61 -19.34 -3.83
CA THR A 88 -5.92 -20.18 -4.25
C THR A 88 -5.93 -21.19 -4.48
N LEU A 89 -5.76 -20.94 -4.72
CA LEU A 89 -5.86 -21.61 -4.94
C LEU A 89 -5.89 -22.55 -4.94
N LYS A 90 -5.78 -22.69 -5.10
CA LYS A 90 -5.90 -23.36 -5.10
C LYS A 90 -5.82 -24.23 -4.71
N SER A 91 -5.64 -24.37 -4.64
CA SER A 91 -5.60 -25.11 -4.25
C SER A 91 -6.15 -25.91 -4.19
N LEU A 92 -6.30 -26.15 -4.51
CA LEU A 92 -6.84 -27.06 -4.55
C LEU A 92 -6.79 -27.82 -4.74
#